data_66f150d88d049a55c0a2b963f095b04b
#
_entry.id   66f150d88d049a55c0a2b963f095b04b
#
_cell.length_a   1.000
_cell.length_b   1.000
_cell.length_c   1.000
_cell.angle_alpha   90.00
_cell.angle_beta   90.00
_cell.angle_gamma   90.00
#
_symmetry.space_group_name_H-M   'P 1'
#
loop_
_entity.id
_entity.type
_entity.pdbx_description
1 polymer ?
#
loop_
_entity_poly.entity_id
_entity_poly.type
_entity_poly.pdbx_seq_one_letter_code
_entity_poly.pdbx_strand_id
1 'polypeptide(L)'
;RQMVSAIRKHDADHLITVGVIPWAQVFPGAKPLFYSPEVARHLDFVSVHFYPKSGEVKKAVDALAVYDIGKPLVVEEVFPLSCSLEELDQFIQQTDDRVDGWISHYFGRTIQEHRQGAEPAGESVAKFLEYWQAKGGRQKQ
;
A
#
# COMPACT_ATOMS: atom_id res chain seq x y z
N ARG A 1 -11.22 17.50 -8.20
CA ARG A 1 -12.19 17.65 -9.31
C ARG A 1 -11.52 18.24 -10.56
N GLN A 2 -10.92 19.43 -10.49
CA GLN A 2 -10.32 20.09 -11.68
C GLN A 2 -9.27 19.23 -12.37
N MET A 3 -8.35 18.61 -11.62
CA MET A 3 -7.33 17.72 -12.18
C MET A 3 -7.94 16.52 -12.89
N VAL A 4 -8.87 15.81 -12.24
CA VAL A 4 -9.58 14.67 -12.87
C VAL A 4 -10.29 15.12 -14.15
N SER A 5 -10.99 16.24 -14.13
CA SER A 5 -11.65 16.77 -15.32
C SER A 5 -10.67 17.15 -16.44
N ALA A 6 -9.46 17.60 -16.08
CA ALA A 6 -8.41 17.89 -17.07
C ALA A 6 -7.84 16.59 -17.68
N ILE A 7 -7.56 15.58 -16.86
CA ILE A 7 -7.06 14.27 -17.33
C ILE A 7 -8.10 13.65 -18.27
N ARG A 8 -9.38 13.61 -17.87
CA ARG A 8 -10.45 12.96 -18.65
C ARG A 8 -10.72 13.59 -20.03
N LYS A 9 -10.22 14.81 -20.28
CA LYS A 9 -10.24 15.39 -21.65
C LYS A 9 -9.28 14.71 -22.60
N HIS A 10 -8.24 14.06 -22.10
CA HIS A 10 -7.17 13.46 -22.88
C HIS A 10 -7.08 11.94 -22.72
N ASP A 11 -7.62 11.43 -21.63
CA ASP A 11 -7.57 10.02 -21.24
C ASP A 11 -8.87 9.62 -20.57
N ALA A 12 -9.69 8.84 -21.26
CA ALA A 12 -10.96 8.35 -20.78
C ALA A 12 -10.83 6.95 -20.11
N ASP A 13 -9.75 6.23 -20.38
CA ASP A 13 -9.66 4.79 -20.14
C ASP A 13 -8.88 4.42 -18.87
N HIS A 14 -7.79 5.14 -18.55
CA HIS A 14 -6.99 4.81 -17.39
C HIS A 14 -7.68 5.17 -16.07
N LEU A 15 -7.47 4.33 -15.06
CA LEU A 15 -7.99 4.57 -13.71
C LEU A 15 -7.26 5.75 -13.05
N ILE A 16 -8.00 6.55 -12.31
CA ILE A 16 -7.47 7.72 -11.60
C ILE A 16 -7.63 7.53 -10.10
N THR A 17 -6.55 7.72 -9.38
CA THR A 17 -6.52 7.77 -7.93
C THR A 17 -5.64 8.90 -7.41
N VAL A 18 -5.52 9.03 -6.10
CA VAL A 18 -4.59 9.92 -5.40
C VAL A 18 -3.93 9.10 -4.29
N GLY A 19 -2.62 8.91 -4.37
CA GLY A 19 -1.85 8.29 -3.31
C GLY A 19 -1.79 9.19 -2.07
N VAL A 20 -2.05 8.63 -0.89
CA VAL A 20 -2.07 9.40 0.35
C VAL A 20 -1.29 8.72 1.47
N ILE A 21 -0.66 9.54 2.31
CA ILE A 21 -0.08 9.10 3.57
C ILE A 21 -1.21 8.85 4.57
N PRO A 22 -1.21 7.71 5.30
CA PRO A 22 -2.29 7.31 6.19
C PRO A 22 -2.21 8.06 7.53
N TRP A 23 -2.71 9.26 7.59
CA TRP A 23 -2.79 10.01 8.86
C TRP A 23 -3.53 9.26 9.97
N ALA A 24 -4.48 8.39 9.61
CA ALA A 24 -5.19 7.55 10.56
C ALA A 24 -4.26 6.59 11.35
N GLN A 25 -3.12 6.21 10.79
CA GLN A 25 -2.11 5.39 11.47
C GLN A 25 -1.40 6.17 12.59
N VAL A 26 -1.24 7.48 12.40
CA VAL A 26 -0.58 8.37 13.38
C VAL A 26 -1.60 8.96 14.36
N PHE A 27 -2.74 9.38 13.84
CA PHE A 27 -3.82 10.02 14.59
C PHE A 27 -5.08 9.14 14.51
N PRO A 28 -5.34 8.28 15.50
CA PRO A 28 -6.53 7.42 15.52
C PRO A 28 -7.82 8.23 15.33
N GLY A 29 -8.67 7.79 14.42
CA GLY A 29 -9.92 8.48 14.09
C GLY A 29 -9.77 9.65 13.09
N ALA A 30 -8.56 9.93 12.58
CA ALA A 30 -8.38 10.91 11.51
C ALA A 30 -9.14 10.46 10.26
N LYS A 31 -10.01 11.34 9.75
CA LYS A 31 -10.75 11.07 8.52
C LYS A 31 -9.85 11.24 7.30
N PRO A 32 -10.02 10.40 6.27
CA PRO A 32 -9.24 10.50 5.04
C PRO A 32 -9.66 11.73 4.23
N LEU A 33 -8.93 12.83 4.37
CA LEU A 33 -9.27 14.12 3.76
C LEU A 33 -9.46 14.05 2.24
N PHE A 34 -8.59 13.29 1.52
CA PHE A 34 -8.67 13.14 0.07
C PHE A 34 -9.73 12.12 -0.38
N TYR A 35 -10.30 11.36 0.55
CA TYR A 35 -11.32 10.35 0.30
C TYR A 35 -12.65 10.70 0.98
N SER A 36 -12.91 12.01 1.22
CA SER A 36 -14.25 12.45 1.54
C SER A 36 -15.22 12.10 0.40
N PRO A 37 -16.51 11.93 0.65
CA PRO A 37 -17.51 11.60 -0.39
C PRO A 37 -17.45 12.55 -1.61
N GLU A 38 -17.15 13.84 -1.38
CA GLU A 38 -17.07 14.82 -2.46
C GLU A 38 -15.85 14.65 -3.34
N VAL A 39 -14.71 14.19 -2.81
CA VAL A 39 -13.49 13.93 -3.56
C VAL A 39 -13.51 12.53 -4.15
N ALA A 40 -13.83 11.53 -3.34
CA ALA A 40 -13.82 10.13 -3.71
C ALA A 40 -14.70 9.81 -4.92
N ARG A 41 -15.85 10.47 -5.07
CA ARG A 41 -16.74 10.28 -6.24
C ARG A 41 -16.08 10.54 -7.60
N HIS A 42 -14.95 11.24 -7.62
CA HIS A 42 -14.20 11.56 -8.84
C HIS A 42 -13.03 10.61 -9.09
N LEU A 43 -12.73 9.72 -8.16
CA LEU A 43 -11.63 8.77 -8.21
C LEU A 43 -12.18 7.37 -8.48
N ASP A 44 -11.40 6.54 -9.16
CA ASP A 44 -11.83 5.19 -9.51
C ASP A 44 -11.57 4.20 -8.37
N PHE A 45 -10.49 4.38 -7.61
CA PHE A 45 -10.14 3.56 -6.46
C PHE A 45 -9.42 4.37 -5.38
N VAL A 46 -9.31 3.80 -4.20
CA VAL A 46 -8.56 4.34 -3.06
C VAL A 46 -7.14 3.82 -3.10
N SER A 47 -6.17 4.68 -2.87
CA SER A 47 -4.75 4.35 -2.91
C SER A 47 -4.03 4.95 -1.70
N VAL A 48 -3.40 4.09 -0.90
CA VAL A 48 -2.76 4.49 0.36
C VAL A 48 -1.36 3.92 0.50
N HIS A 49 -0.47 4.66 1.17
CA HIS A 49 0.85 4.18 1.58
C HIS A 49 0.76 3.65 3.01
N PHE A 50 1.20 2.44 3.30
CA PHE A 50 1.10 1.87 4.64
C PHE A 50 2.41 1.24 5.09
N TYR A 51 2.88 1.69 6.25
CA TYR A 51 4.12 1.20 6.90
C TYR A 51 3.80 0.80 8.34
N PRO A 52 3.40 -0.46 8.60
CA PRO A 52 3.18 -0.95 9.95
C PRO A 52 4.41 -0.79 10.83
N LYS A 53 4.20 -0.54 12.12
CA LYS A 53 5.28 -0.50 13.12
C LYS A 53 5.30 -1.78 13.93
N SER A 54 6.49 -2.15 14.41
CA SER A 54 6.64 -3.33 15.26
C SER A 54 5.77 -3.24 16.51
N GLY A 55 5.08 -4.33 16.81
CA GLY A 55 4.10 -4.42 17.89
C GLY A 55 2.78 -3.69 17.66
N GLU A 56 2.58 -3.04 16.50
CA GLU A 56 1.38 -2.22 16.22
C GLU A 56 0.55 -2.75 15.03
N VAL A 57 0.65 -4.04 14.68
CA VAL A 57 -0.09 -4.63 13.54
C VAL A 57 -1.59 -4.36 13.64
N LYS A 58 -2.19 -4.64 14.82
CA LYS A 58 -3.62 -4.37 15.02
C LYS A 58 -3.99 -2.91 14.78
N LYS A 59 -3.18 -1.98 15.25
CA LYS A 59 -3.39 -0.54 15.04
C LYS A 59 -3.34 -0.17 13.57
N ALA A 60 -2.43 -0.79 12.79
CA ALA A 60 -2.35 -0.60 11.35
C ALA A 60 -3.60 -1.15 10.64
N VAL A 61 -4.09 -2.33 11.03
CA VAL A 61 -5.34 -2.93 10.53
C VAL A 61 -6.54 -2.02 10.79
N ASP A 62 -6.68 -1.53 12.03
CA ASP A 62 -7.77 -0.62 12.43
C ASP A 62 -7.67 0.72 11.65
N ALA A 63 -6.46 1.23 11.44
CA ALA A 63 -6.24 2.47 10.68
C ALA A 63 -6.56 2.31 9.19
N LEU A 64 -6.27 1.15 8.59
CA LEU A 64 -6.59 0.88 7.20
C LEU A 64 -8.11 0.84 6.95
N ALA A 65 -8.89 0.36 7.92
CA ALA A 65 -10.34 0.30 7.82
C ALA A 65 -11.00 1.67 7.56
N VAL A 66 -10.34 2.77 7.91
CA VAL A 66 -10.83 4.14 7.64
C VAL A 66 -10.92 4.44 6.14
N TYR A 67 -10.15 3.71 5.33
CA TYR A 67 -10.09 3.89 3.87
C TYR A 67 -11.04 2.95 3.12
N ASP A 68 -11.71 2.06 3.80
CA ASP A 68 -12.80 1.25 3.23
C ASP A 68 -14.07 2.11 3.10
N ILE A 69 -14.22 2.75 1.95
CA ILE A 69 -15.29 3.68 1.63
C ILE A 69 -16.21 3.16 0.52
N GLY A 70 -16.22 1.86 0.29
CA GLY A 70 -17.02 1.22 -0.75
C GLY A 70 -16.45 1.39 -2.17
N LYS A 71 -15.14 1.61 -2.28
CA LYS A 71 -14.37 1.59 -3.53
C LYS A 71 -13.24 0.59 -3.42
N PRO A 72 -12.73 0.06 -4.54
CA PRO A 72 -11.51 -0.77 -4.51
C PRO A 72 -10.41 -0.07 -3.72
N LEU A 73 -9.74 -0.80 -2.82
CA LEU A 73 -8.67 -0.29 -1.98
C LEU A 73 -7.34 -0.92 -2.37
N VAL A 74 -6.37 -0.10 -2.71
CA VAL A 74 -5.01 -0.51 -3.05
C VAL A 74 -4.03 0.07 -2.04
N VAL A 75 -3.22 -0.78 -1.42
CA VAL A 75 -2.02 -0.33 -0.71
C VAL A 75 -0.90 -0.24 -1.73
N GLU A 76 -0.68 0.97 -2.26
CA GLU A 76 0.22 1.21 -3.40
C GLU A 76 1.67 1.39 -2.98
N GLU A 77 1.93 1.50 -1.69
CA GLU A 77 3.28 1.62 -1.17
C GLU A 77 3.36 0.93 0.20
N VAL A 78 4.15 -0.13 0.28
CA VAL A 78 4.40 -0.88 1.51
C VAL A 78 5.83 -1.43 1.53
N PHE A 79 6.47 -1.32 2.69
CA PHE A 79 7.79 -1.85 2.96
C PHE A 79 7.98 -2.04 4.47
N PRO A 80 8.73 -3.05 4.95
CA PRO A 80 8.96 -3.26 6.39
C PRO A 80 10.03 -2.32 6.94
N LEU A 81 9.77 -1.00 6.92
CA LEU A 81 10.69 0.03 7.42
C LEU A 81 10.87 -0.03 8.94
N SER A 82 9.81 -0.37 9.65
CA SER A 82 9.75 -0.26 11.11
C SER A 82 9.08 -1.46 11.78
N CYS A 83 8.95 -2.57 11.05
CA CYS A 83 8.44 -3.85 11.55
C CYS A 83 9.22 -5.02 10.95
N SER A 84 9.03 -6.21 11.46
CA SER A 84 9.57 -7.41 10.84
C SER A 84 8.76 -7.81 9.58
N LEU A 85 9.36 -8.68 8.76
CA LEU A 85 8.66 -9.20 7.58
C LEU A 85 7.44 -10.06 7.98
N GLU A 86 7.53 -10.75 9.11
CA GLU A 86 6.45 -11.54 9.69
C GLU A 86 5.28 -10.64 10.14
N GLU A 87 5.57 -9.49 10.76
CA GLU A 87 4.54 -8.52 11.14
C GLU A 87 3.89 -7.87 9.92
N LEU A 88 4.67 -7.58 8.87
CA LEU A 88 4.13 -7.13 7.60
C LEU A 88 3.21 -8.19 6.98
N ASP A 89 3.61 -9.45 6.98
CA ASP A 89 2.79 -10.56 6.47
C ASP A 89 1.48 -10.71 7.26
N GLN A 90 1.54 -10.59 8.58
CA GLN A 90 0.34 -10.57 9.43
C GLN A 90 -0.60 -9.42 9.09
N PHE A 91 -0.07 -8.22 8.85
CA PHE A 91 -0.86 -7.07 8.41
C PHE A 91 -1.56 -7.34 7.08
N ILE A 92 -0.83 -7.87 6.10
CA ILE A 92 -1.38 -8.22 4.78
C ILE A 92 -2.47 -9.28 4.92
N GLN A 93 -2.23 -10.35 5.68
CA GLN A 93 -3.21 -11.42 5.88
C GLN A 93 -4.48 -10.94 6.58
N GLN A 94 -4.34 -10.08 7.61
CA GLN A 94 -5.48 -9.56 8.37
C GLN A 94 -6.31 -8.52 7.61
N THR A 95 -5.86 -8.07 6.46
CA THR A 95 -6.54 -7.06 5.63
C THR A 95 -6.86 -7.54 4.22
N ASP A 96 -6.62 -8.84 3.93
CA ASP A 96 -6.84 -9.44 2.60
C ASP A 96 -8.32 -9.44 2.16
N ASP A 97 -9.23 -9.34 3.11
CA ASP A 97 -10.68 -9.27 2.87
C ASP A 97 -11.15 -7.89 2.35
N ARG A 98 -10.34 -6.86 2.50
CA ARG A 98 -10.67 -5.46 2.18
C ARG A 98 -9.70 -4.78 1.23
N VAL A 99 -8.53 -5.36 0.98
CA VAL A 99 -7.52 -4.81 0.07
C VAL A 99 -7.56 -5.56 -1.25
N ASP A 100 -7.85 -4.84 -2.33
CA ASP A 100 -7.93 -5.40 -3.68
C ASP A 100 -6.57 -5.52 -4.36
N GLY A 101 -5.57 -4.76 -3.90
CA GLY A 101 -4.24 -4.79 -4.48
C GLY A 101 -3.14 -4.29 -3.57
N TRP A 102 -1.95 -4.87 -3.75
CA TRP A 102 -0.74 -4.52 -3.03
C TRP A 102 0.39 -4.19 -4.01
N ILE A 103 1.08 -3.08 -3.78
CA ILE A 103 2.27 -2.69 -4.54
C ILE A 103 3.41 -2.47 -3.55
N SER A 104 4.52 -3.19 -3.73
CA SER A 104 5.70 -2.99 -2.89
C SER A 104 6.40 -1.68 -3.23
N HIS A 105 6.92 -1.00 -2.21
CA HIS A 105 7.73 0.19 -2.42
C HIS A 105 9.20 -0.19 -2.56
N TYR A 106 9.59 -0.56 -3.77
CA TYR A 106 10.97 -0.81 -4.09
C TYR A 106 11.26 -0.59 -5.58
N PHE A 107 12.29 0.19 -5.85
CA PHE A 107 12.91 0.32 -7.17
C PHE A 107 14.43 0.32 -7.01
N GLY A 108 15.13 -0.61 -7.65
CA GLY A 108 16.58 -0.67 -7.51
C GLY A 108 17.16 -2.00 -7.96
N ARG A 109 18.12 -2.51 -7.18
CA ARG A 109 18.89 -3.71 -7.49
C ARG A 109 18.05 -4.98 -7.41
N THR A 110 18.49 -6.01 -8.12
CA THR A 110 17.93 -7.35 -8.04
C THR A 110 18.26 -8.04 -6.71
N ILE A 111 17.55 -9.11 -6.39
CA ILE A 111 17.83 -9.94 -5.21
C ILE A 111 19.30 -10.40 -5.19
N GLN A 112 19.82 -10.84 -6.34
CA GLN A 112 21.18 -11.32 -6.46
C GLN A 112 22.20 -10.20 -6.19
N GLU A 113 22.00 -9.02 -6.71
CA GLU A 113 22.86 -7.85 -6.48
C GLU A 113 22.84 -7.42 -5.02
N HIS A 114 21.71 -7.50 -4.34
CA HIS A 114 21.64 -7.22 -2.90
C HIS A 114 22.43 -8.22 -2.07
N ARG A 115 22.36 -9.51 -2.40
CA ARG A 115 23.08 -10.57 -1.69
C ARG A 115 24.59 -10.52 -1.93
N GLN A 116 25.02 -10.06 -3.09
CA GLN A 116 26.43 -9.90 -3.44
C GLN A 116 27.03 -8.57 -2.97
N GLY A 117 26.21 -7.59 -2.68
CA GLY A 117 26.60 -6.26 -2.23
C GLY A 117 26.97 -6.22 -0.73
N ALA A 118 27.82 -5.26 -0.37
CA ALA A 118 28.22 -5.01 1.01
C ALA A 118 27.30 -4.02 1.74
N GLU A 119 26.09 -3.78 1.22
CA GLU A 119 25.15 -2.82 1.82
C GLU A 119 24.52 -3.38 3.10
N PRO A 120 24.49 -2.60 4.22
CA PRO A 120 23.97 -3.10 5.50
C PRO A 120 22.51 -3.60 5.44
N ALA A 121 21.71 -3.05 4.56
CA ALA A 121 20.30 -3.44 4.39
C ALA A 121 20.07 -4.47 3.27
N GLY A 122 21.11 -4.88 2.55
CA GLY A 122 20.97 -5.71 1.34
C GLY A 122 20.24 -7.02 1.58
N GLU A 123 20.58 -7.75 2.64
CA GLU A 123 19.93 -9.01 2.97
C GLU A 123 18.45 -8.82 3.35
N SER A 124 18.09 -7.75 4.06
CA SER A 124 16.70 -7.46 4.42
C SER A 124 15.88 -7.11 3.18
N VAL A 125 16.44 -6.35 2.25
CA VAL A 125 15.78 -6.03 0.98
C VAL A 125 15.63 -7.28 0.12
N ALA A 126 16.66 -8.13 0.03
CA ALA A 126 16.58 -9.38 -0.71
C ALA A 126 15.45 -10.29 -0.20
N LYS A 127 15.34 -10.48 1.12
CA LYS A 127 14.24 -11.24 1.75
C LYS A 127 12.86 -10.64 1.45
N PHE A 128 12.74 -9.32 1.47
CA PHE A 128 11.50 -8.65 1.13
C PHE A 128 11.11 -8.86 -0.34
N LEU A 129 12.05 -8.78 -1.26
CA LEU A 129 11.81 -9.05 -2.68
C LEU A 129 11.41 -10.52 -2.91
N GLU A 130 12.05 -11.46 -2.23
CA GLU A 130 11.68 -12.89 -2.29
C GLU A 130 10.27 -13.15 -1.76
N TYR A 131 9.91 -12.48 -0.67
CA TYR A 131 8.56 -12.55 -0.12
C TYR A 131 7.52 -12.13 -1.17
N TRP A 132 7.74 -11.02 -1.90
CA TRP A 132 6.83 -10.58 -2.96
C TRP A 132 6.82 -11.50 -4.16
N GLN A 133 7.95 -12.06 -4.57
CA GLN A 133 7.98 -13.08 -5.62
C GLN A 133 7.13 -14.31 -5.25
N ALA A 134 7.22 -14.75 -4.01
CA ALA A 134 6.44 -15.87 -3.52
C ALA A 134 4.93 -15.57 -3.46
N LYS A 135 4.56 -14.32 -3.12
CA LYS A 135 3.16 -13.87 -3.10
C LYS A 135 2.60 -13.63 -4.50
N GLY A 136 3.34 -12.98 -5.38
CA GLY A 136 2.89 -12.64 -6.74
C GLY A 136 2.66 -13.86 -7.64
N GLY A 137 3.27 -15.00 -7.35
CA GLY A 137 2.99 -16.27 -8.02
C GLY A 137 1.64 -16.90 -7.65
N ARG A 138 0.95 -16.39 -6.65
CA ARG A 138 -0.38 -16.86 -6.24
C ARG A 138 -1.45 -15.93 -6.83
N GLN A 139 -1.74 -16.07 -8.11
CA GLN A 139 -2.97 -15.48 -8.64
C GLN A 139 -4.15 -16.12 -7.91
N LYS A 140 -5.06 -15.28 -7.38
CA LYS A 140 -6.36 -15.77 -6.88
C LYS A 140 -7.05 -16.47 -8.06
N GLN A 141 -7.21 -17.80 -7.96
CA GLN A 141 -8.06 -18.58 -8.89
C GLN A 141 -9.52 -18.30 -8.60
#